data_e3172eb11f92b14eb0ef04a0eda16550
#
_entry.id   e3172eb11f92b14eb0ef04a0eda16550
#
_cell.length_a   1.000
_cell.length_b   1.000
_cell.length_c   1.000
_cell.angle_alpha   90.00
_cell.angle_beta   90.00
_cell.angle_gamma   90.00
#
_symmetry.space_group_name_H-M   'P 1'
#
loop_
_entity.id
_entity.type
_entity.pdbx_description
1 polymer ?
#
loop_
_entity_poly.entity_id
_entity_poly.type
_entity_poly.pdbx_seq_one_letter_code
_entity_poly.pdbx_strand_id
1 'polypeptide(L)'
;TLRLRLIVIHRTLTMKIQFIGATREVTGSKHLITTDSGHTILLDCGMYQGKGMETDAANRDLGFDPKTLDCIVLSHAHIDHSGLIPYVVKMGFKGDIYCTPATRDLCSLMLTDTAFIQEQDVRMYNKKIDRQHPHKEKGKTYKVEPLYNQNDVNRAMKLFVTYSFDRRFRLFDDVLLTFTNSGHMLGGAVCSLEIYE
;
A
#
# COMPACT_ATOMS: atom_id res chain seq x y z
N THR A 1 -28.71 -50.86 12.54
CA THR A 1 -28.50 -49.97 11.39
C THR A 1 -28.16 -48.57 11.92
N LEU A 2 -26.86 -48.29 11.96
CA LEU A 2 -26.33 -46.95 12.36
C LEU A 2 -26.60 -46.00 11.16
N ARG A 3 -27.49 -45.05 11.32
CA ARG A 3 -27.63 -43.91 10.37
C ARG A 3 -26.62 -42.82 10.77
N LEU A 4 -25.51 -42.74 10.06
CA LEU A 4 -24.65 -41.57 10.08
C LEU A 4 -25.42 -40.39 9.45
N ARG A 5 -25.80 -39.38 10.25
CA ARG A 5 -26.21 -38.07 9.72
C ARG A 5 -24.93 -37.27 9.47
N LEU A 6 -24.56 -37.15 8.21
CA LEU A 6 -23.58 -36.17 7.75
C LEU A 6 -24.23 -34.77 7.91
N ILE A 7 -23.87 -34.02 8.95
CA ILE A 7 -24.20 -32.60 9.05
C ILE A 7 -23.14 -31.90 8.22
N VAL A 8 -23.44 -31.60 6.97
CA VAL A 8 -22.62 -30.70 6.15
C VAL A 8 -22.93 -29.29 6.64
N ILE A 9 -22.08 -28.75 7.50
CA ILE A 9 -22.12 -27.32 7.84
C ILE A 9 -21.50 -26.60 6.65
N HIS A 10 -22.32 -26.10 5.74
CA HIS A 10 -21.90 -25.11 4.76
C HIS A 10 -21.61 -23.82 5.54
N ARG A 11 -20.37 -23.64 5.99
CA ARG A 11 -19.87 -22.32 6.35
C ARG A 11 -19.64 -21.59 5.03
N THR A 12 -20.45 -20.59 4.77
CA THR A 12 -20.20 -19.64 3.67
C THR A 12 -18.96 -18.85 4.06
N LEU A 13 -17.85 -19.11 3.40
CA LEU A 13 -16.65 -18.29 3.47
C LEU A 13 -17.06 -16.86 3.07
N THR A 14 -16.94 -15.89 3.96
CA THR A 14 -17.33 -14.49 3.69
C THR A 14 -16.13 -13.56 3.52
N MET A 15 -14.92 -14.11 3.43
CA MET A 15 -13.73 -13.33 3.09
C MET A 15 -13.99 -12.51 1.81
N LYS A 16 -13.71 -11.21 1.87
CA LYS A 16 -13.87 -10.29 0.76
C LYS A 16 -12.51 -9.84 0.25
N ILE A 17 -12.30 -9.91 -1.07
CA ILE A 17 -11.16 -9.30 -1.73
C ILE A 17 -11.67 -8.20 -2.64
N GLN A 18 -11.15 -6.97 -2.45
CA GLN A 18 -11.44 -5.82 -3.29
C GLN A 18 -10.19 -5.43 -4.07
N PHE A 19 -10.27 -5.48 -5.39
CA PHE A 19 -9.22 -5.03 -6.31
C PHE A 19 -9.38 -3.53 -6.52
N ILE A 20 -8.50 -2.72 -5.96
CA ILE A 20 -8.60 -1.26 -6.00
C ILE A 20 -7.73 -0.68 -7.11
N GLY A 21 -6.53 -1.23 -7.31
CA GLY A 21 -5.60 -0.81 -8.35
C GLY A 21 -5.05 -1.96 -9.17
N ALA A 22 -4.29 -1.66 -10.21
CA ALA A 22 -3.77 -2.63 -11.20
C ALA A 22 -4.89 -3.50 -11.85
N THR A 23 -6.11 -2.98 -11.89
CA THR A 23 -7.27 -3.67 -12.47
C THR A 23 -7.40 -3.26 -13.92
N ARG A 24 -7.04 -4.15 -14.84
CA ARG A 24 -6.89 -3.92 -16.29
C ARG A 24 -5.77 -2.92 -16.64
N GLU A 25 -4.87 -2.66 -15.72
CA GLU A 25 -3.73 -1.77 -15.82
C GLU A 25 -2.51 -2.40 -15.15
N VAL A 26 -1.30 -1.91 -15.48
CA VAL A 26 -0.06 -2.52 -14.98
C VAL A 26 0.34 -1.98 -13.61
N THR A 27 0.02 -0.72 -13.29
CA THR A 27 0.55 -0.02 -12.11
C THR A 27 -0.50 0.26 -11.05
N GLY A 28 -0.06 0.60 -9.84
CA GLY A 28 -0.92 0.97 -8.73
C GLY A 28 -1.52 -0.20 -7.97
N SER A 29 -0.77 -1.30 -7.82
CA SER A 29 -1.24 -2.53 -7.16
C SER A 29 -1.73 -2.27 -5.74
N LYS A 30 -3.02 -2.54 -5.50
CA LYS A 30 -3.69 -2.43 -4.19
C LYS A 30 -4.84 -3.45 -4.12
N HIS A 31 -4.73 -4.41 -3.21
CA HIS A 31 -5.79 -5.40 -2.99
C HIS A 31 -6.17 -5.42 -1.51
N LEU A 32 -7.39 -5.00 -1.20
CA LEU A 32 -7.91 -4.98 0.17
C LEU A 32 -8.61 -6.30 0.47
N ILE A 33 -8.11 -6.99 1.48
CA ILE A 33 -8.64 -8.26 1.97
C ILE A 33 -9.33 -8.00 3.31
N THR A 34 -10.58 -8.44 3.44
CA THR A 34 -11.32 -8.41 4.71
C THR A 34 -11.65 -9.85 5.10
N THR A 35 -11.21 -10.28 6.28
CA THR A 35 -11.51 -11.62 6.82
C THR A 35 -12.87 -11.65 7.49
N ASP A 36 -13.42 -12.83 7.74
CA ASP A 36 -14.67 -13.01 8.51
C ASP A 36 -14.58 -12.49 9.94
N SER A 37 -13.39 -12.58 10.54
CA SER A 37 -13.10 -12.01 11.85
C SER A 37 -13.07 -10.47 11.88
N GLY A 38 -13.10 -9.84 10.70
CA GLY A 38 -13.11 -8.39 10.52
C GLY A 38 -11.75 -7.75 10.34
N HIS A 39 -10.66 -8.53 10.24
CA HIS A 39 -9.34 -7.98 9.93
C HIS A 39 -9.25 -7.46 8.50
N THR A 40 -8.59 -6.30 8.35
CA THR A 40 -8.39 -5.62 7.07
C THR A 40 -6.92 -5.57 6.71
N ILE A 41 -6.54 -6.29 5.66
CA ILE A 41 -5.18 -6.43 5.17
C ILE A 41 -5.07 -5.79 3.80
N LEU A 42 -4.15 -4.86 3.62
CA LEU A 42 -3.84 -4.33 2.29
C LEU A 42 -2.63 -5.09 1.72
N LEU A 43 -2.83 -5.82 0.64
CA LEU A 43 -1.75 -6.45 -0.12
C LEU A 43 -1.27 -5.46 -1.19
N ASP A 44 -0.03 -5.01 -1.05
CA ASP A 44 0.61 -3.93 -1.77
C ASP A 44 -0.10 -2.56 -1.60
N CYS A 45 0.64 -1.49 -1.80
CA CYS A 45 0.17 -0.12 -1.70
C CYS A 45 0.86 0.73 -2.78
N GLY A 46 0.58 0.39 -4.03
CA GLY A 46 1.31 0.90 -5.18
C GLY A 46 0.83 2.25 -5.66
N MET A 47 1.81 3.02 -6.17
CA MET A 47 1.55 4.26 -6.88
C MET A 47 1.11 3.96 -8.32
N TYR A 48 0.03 4.58 -8.72
CA TYR A 48 -0.39 4.59 -10.10
C TYR A 48 0.61 5.40 -10.93
N GLN A 49 1.03 4.86 -12.07
CA GLN A 49 1.96 5.50 -13.00
C GLN A 49 1.26 5.65 -14.35
N GLY A 50 1.18 6.84 -14.86
CA GLY A 50 0.46 7.10 -16.10
C GLY A 50 0.66 8.52 -16.61
N LYS A 51 -0.38 9.17 -17.13
CA LYS A 51 -0.29 10.42 -17.86
C LYS A 51 -0.74 11.63 -17.01
N GLY A 52 0.22 12.39 -16.51
CA GLY A 52 -0.01 13.76 -16.01
C GLY A 52 -1.01 13.90 -14.85
N MET A 53 -1.94 14.82 -14.96
CA MET A 53 -2.86 15.21 -13.87
C MET A 53 -3.83 14.10 -13.45
N GLU A 54 -4.22 13.21 -14.35
CA GLU A 54 -5.08 12.05 -14.03
C GLU A 54 -4.37 11.10 -13.07
N THR A 55 -3.06 10.94 -13.19
CA THR A 55 -2.23 10.12 -12.31
C THR A 55 -2.21 10.68 -10.88
N ASP A 56 -2.11 12.01 -10.70
CA ASP A 56 -2.13 12.62 -9.37
C ASP A 56 -3.49 12.43 -8.69
N ALA A 57 -4.58 12.63 -9.41
CA ALA A 57 -5.94 12.40 -8.90
C ALA A 57 -6.15 10.94 -8.49
N ALA A 58 -5.71 9.98 -9.32
CA ALA A 58 -5.81 8.55 -9.03
C ALA A 58 -4.97 8.13 -7.81
N ASN A 59 -3.81 8.76 -7.59
CA ASN A 59 -2.97 8.49 -6.42
C ASN A 59 -3.50 9.13 -5.13
N ARG A 60 -4.29 10.20 -5.22
CA ARG A 60 -4.94 10.82 -4.06
C ARG A 60 -6.20 10.08 -3.63
N ASP A 61 -6.87 9.40 -4.53
CA ASP A 61 -8.00 8.52 -4.24
C ASP A 61 -7.49 7.12 -3.91
N LEU A 62 -7.46 6.81 -2.62
CA LEU A 62 -7.00 5.50 -2.13
C LEU A 62 -8.03 4.39 -2.35
N GLY A 63 -9.32 4.72 -2.48
CA GLY A 63 -10.42 3.76 -2.58
C GLY A 63 -10.74 3.02 -1.26
N PHE A 64 -10.12 3.40 -0.14
CA PHE A 64 -10.34 2.88 1.22
C PHE A 64 -9.96 3.94 2.27
N ASP A 65 -10.42 3.78 3.51
CA ASP A 65 -9.97 4.62 4.63
C ASP A 65 -8.70 3.99 5.27
N PRO A 66 -7.53 4.68 5.20
CA PRO A 66 -6.30 4.19 5.82
C PRO A 66 -6.38 3.89 7.32
N LYS A 67 -7.29 4.54 8.03
CA LYS A 67 -7.46 4.36 9.47
C LYS A 67 -8.12 3.04 9.84
N THR A 68 -8.77 2.38 8.89
CA THR A 68 -9.44 1.10 9.09
C THR A 68 -8.54 -0.10 8.77
N LEU A 69 -7.33 0.14 8.24
CA LEU A 69 -6.39 -0.94 7.95
C LEU A 69 -5.71 -1.43 9.22
N ASP A 70 -5.69 -2.74 9.41
CA ASP A 70 -4.91 -3.38 10.47
C ASP A 70 -3.44 -3.51 10.07
N CYS A 71 -3.15 -3.89 8.83
CA CYS A 71 -1.78 -3.99 8.34
C CYS A 71 -1.67 -3.87 6.82
N ILE A 72 -0.42 -3.70 6.36
CA ILE A 72 -0.03 -3.81 4.95
C ILE A 72 0.92 -4.99 4.81
N VAL A 73 0.70 -5.83 3.81
CA VAL A 73 1.63 -6.88 3.37
C VAL A 73 2.22 -6.46 2.04
N LEU A 74 3.54 -6.25 2.01
CA LEU A 74 4.23 -5.74 0.83
C LEU A 74 5.02 -6.85 0.14
N SER A 75 4.71 -7.11 -1.12
CA SER A 75 5.34 -8.14 -1.92
C SER A 75 6.78 -7.78 -2.31
N HIS A 76 7.03 -6.55 -2.76
CA HIS A 76 8.34 -6.05 -3.15
C HIS A 76 8.38 -4.52 -3.25
N ALA A 77 9.58 -3.95 -3.51
CA ALA A 77 9.84 -2.54 -3.35
C ALA A 77 9.51 -1.66 -4.57
N HIS A 78 9.12 -2.21 -5.74
CA HIS A 78 8.77 -1.36 -6.88
C HIS A 78 7.71 -0.33 -6.53
N ILE A 79 7.79 0.87 -7.10
CA ILE A 79 6.94 2.02 -6.75
C ILE A 79 5.46 1.77 -7.06
N ASP A 80 5.15 0.99 -8.08
CA ASP A 80 3.80 0.57 -8.41
C ASP A 80 3.22 -0.50 -7.44
N HIS A 81 4.01 -0.93 -6.44
CA HIS A 81 3.61 -1.80 -5.33
C HIS A 81 3.79 -1.16 -3.95
N SER A 82 4.73 -0.23 -3.78
CA SER A 82 5.08 0.38 -2.49
C SER A 82 4.85 1.89 -2.41
N GLY A 83 4.73 2.56 -3.56
CA GLY A 83 4.90 4.01 -3.68
C GLY A 83 3.90 4.87 -2.94
N LEU A 84 2.73 4.36 -2.55
CA LEU A 84 1.74 5.11 -1.75
C LEU A 84 1.83 4.84 -0.24
N ILE A 85 2.73 3.98 0.21
CA ILE A 85 2.89 3.69 1.65
C ILE A 85 3.07 4.97 2.49
N PRO A 86 3.95 5.93 2.15
CA PRO A 86 4.10 7.15 2.93
C PRO A 86 2.84 8.03 2.91
N TYR A 87 2.09 8.02 1.81
CA TYR A 87 0.83 8.74 1.69
C TYR A 87 -0.26 8.13 2.58
N VAL A 88 -0.40 6.82 2.60
CA VAL A 88 -1.34 6.10 3.48
C VAL A 88 -1.03 6.38 4.96
N VAL A 89 0.25 6.41 5.34
CA VAL A 89 0.69 6.79 6.70
C VAL A 89 0.37 8.26 6.99
N LYS A 90 0.60 9.18 6.05
CA LYS A 90 0.19 10.58 6.15
C LYS A 90 -1.31 10.72 6.38
N MET A 91 -2.13 9.88 5.74
CA MET A 91 -3.59 9.88 5.85
C MET A 91 -4.12 9.15 7.09
N GLY A 92 -3.25 8.59 7.94
CA GLY A 92 -3.62 8.13 9.27
C GLY A 92 -3.47 6.64 9.54
N PHE A 93 -2.90 5.86 8.63
CA PHE A 93 -2.52 4.47 8.89
C PHE A 93 -1.47 4.38 10.02
N LYS A 94 -1.64 3.41 10.92
CA LYS A 94 -0.79 3.21 12.09
C LYS A 94 -0.38 1.75 12.32
N GLY A 95 -0.88 0.83 11.50
CA GLY A 95 -0.56 -0.60 11.60
C GLY A 95 0.85 -0.93 11.12
N ASP A 96 1.21 -2.19 11.19
CA ASP A 96 2.50 -2.70 10.73
C ASP A 96 2.53 -2.91 9.21
N ILE A 97 3.73 -2.79 8.62
CA ILE A 97 4.00 -3.06 7.21
C ILE A 97 4.92 -4.26 7.13
N TYR A 98 4.40 -5.40 6.75
CA TYR A 98 5.12 -6.67 6.71
C TYR A 98 5.77 -6.90 5.35
N CYS A 99 7.08 -7.16 5.33
CA CYS A 99 7.84 -7.47 4.11
C CYS A 99 9.11 -8.25 4.43
N THR A 100 9.91 -8.55 3.40
CA THR A 100 11.26 -9.11 3.62
C THR A 100 12.25 -8.02 4.01
N PRO A 101 13.38 -8.35 4.68
CA PRO A 101 14.42 -7.37 5.04
C PRO A 101 14.94 -6.58 3.85
N ALA A 102 15.25 -7.24 2.74
CA ALA A 102 15.77 -6.57 1.55
C ALA A 102 14.72 -5.65 0.89
N THR A 103 13.45 -6.03 0.90
CA THR A 103 12.35 -5.16 0.44
C THR A 103 12.28 -3.88 1.27
N ARG A 104 12.38 -3.99 2.60
CA ARG A 104 12.42 -2.81 3.49
C ARG A 104 13.57 -1.88 3.16
N ASP A 105 14.77 -2.43 2.98
CA ASP A 105 15.98 -1.63 2.72
C ASP A 105 15.87 -0.91 1.35
N LEU A 106 15.37 -1.59 0.33
CA LEU A 106 15.09 -0.97 -0.97
C LEU A 106 13.99 0.10 -0.88
N CYS A 107 12.91 -0.14 -0.14
CA CYS A 107 11.87 0.86 0.11
C CYS A 107 12.43 2.11 0.76
N SER A 108 13.37 1.98 1.70
CA SER A 108 14.03 3.12 2.34
C SER A 108 14.71 4.04 1.32
N LEU A 109 15.35 3.48 0.32
CA LEU A 109 16.00 4.25 -0.75
C LEU A 109 14.99 4.80 -1.75
N MET A 110 14.13 3.93 -2.30
CA MET A 110 13.22 4.28 -3.39
C MET A 110 12.14 5.28 -2.97
N LEU A 111 11.56 5.13 -1.77
CA LEU A 111 10.54 6.06 -1.26
C LEU A 111 11.14 7.42 -0.91
N THR A 112 12.39 7.45 -0.41
CA THR A 112 13.15 8.69 -0.17
C THR A 112 13.41 9.45 -1.48
N ASP A 113 13.88 8.75 -2.51
CA ASP A 113 14.11 9.33 -3.83
C ASP A 113 12.80 9.83 -4.46
N THR A 114 11.74 9.04 -4.37
CA THR A 114 10.42 9.43 -4.87
C THR A 114 9.88 10.68 -4.17
N ALA A 115 10.03 10.80 -2.86
CA ALA A 115 9.64 12.00 -2.10
C ALA A 115 10.44 13.22 -2.58
N PHE A 116 11.76 13.08 -2.74
CA PHE A 116 12.61 14.15 -3.25
C PHE A 116 12.19 14.63 -4.64
N ILE A 117 11.95 13.71 -5.57
CA ILE A 117 11.50 14.03 -6.94
C ILE A 117 10.17 14.79 -6.89
N GLN A 118 9.16 14.30 -6.16
CA GLN A 118 7.87 14.96 -6.01
C GLN A 118 8.00 16.38 -5.44
N GLU A 119 8.83 16.57 -4.41
CA GLU A 119 9.07 17.89 -3.83
C GLU A 119 9.72 18.86 -4.82
N GLN A 120 10.66 18.40 -5.65
CA GLN A 120 11.30 19.20 -6.69
C GLN A 120 10.30 19.57 -7.80
N ASP A 121 9.52 18.62 -8.30
CA ASP A 121 8.52 18.83 -9.33
C ASP A 121 7.47 19.85 -8.88
N VAL A 122 6.94 19.68 -7.67
CA VAL A 122 5.98 20.62 -7.07
C VAL A 122 6.59 22.01 -6.90
N ARG A 123 7.85 22.10 -6.47
CA ARG A 123 8.57 23.39 -6.34
C ARG A 123 8.69 24.10 -7.69
N MET A 124 9.07 23.36 -8.74
CA MET A 124 9.18 23.91 -10.10
C MET A 124 7.82 24.34 -10.64
N TYR A 125 6.79 23.51 -10.46
CA TYR A 125 5.42 23.81 -10.87
C TYR A 125 4.88 25.06 -10.18
N ASN A 126 5.03 25.17 -8.88
CA ASN A 126 4.59 26.32 -8.10
C ASN A 126 5.32 27.61 -8.49
N LYS A 127 6.61 27.57 -8.81
CA LYS A 127 7.34 28.70 -9.37
C LYS A 127 6.77 29.17 -10.73
N LYS A 128 6.34 28.22 -11.58
CA LYS A 128 5.69 28.53 -12.85
C LYS A 128 4.33 29.21 -12.64
N ILE A 129 3.52 28.71 -11.70
CA ILE A 129 2.24 29.34 -11.33
C ILE A 129 2.46 30.76 -10.81
N ASP A 130 3.44 30.99 -9.92
CA ASP A 130 3.73 32.31 -9.36
C ASP A 130 4.11 33.33 -10.46
N ARG A 131 4.77 32.89 -11.54
CA ARG A 131 5.11 33.73 -12.70
C ARG A 131 3.89 34.03 -13.58
N GLN A 132 2.96 33.08 -13.72
CA GLN A 132 1.75 33.22 -14.54
C GLN A 132 0.65 34.04 -13.87
N HIS A 133 0.65 34.09 -12.53
CA HIS A 133 -0.36 34.80 -11.73
C HIS A 133 0.32 35.77 -10.76
N PRO A 134 0.98 36.86 -11.25
CA PRO A 134 1.70 37.80 -10.39
C PRO A 134 0.75 38.59 -9.46
N HIS A 135 -0.52 38.76 -9.87
CA HIS A 135 -1.55 39.40 -9.05
C HIS A 135 -2.55 38.36 -8.54
N LYS A 136 -2.20 37.65 -7.49
CA LYS A 136 -3.06 36.61 -6.89
C LYS A 136 -4.34 37.24 -6.32
N GLU A 137 -5.48 36.75 -6.71
CA GLU A 137 -6.73 37.03 -6.01
C GLU A 137 -6.65 36.56 -4.56
N LYS A 138 -6.98 37.44 -3.61
CA LYS A 138 -7.00 37.10 -2.17
C LYS A 138 -7.93 35.89 -1.95
N GLY A 139 -7.40 34.80 -1.39
CA GLY A 139 -8.18 33.61 -1.03
C GLY A 139 -8.13 32.47 -2.04
N LYS A 140 -7.53 32.60 -3.22
CA LYS A 140 -7.32 31.48 -4.15
C LYS A 140 -5.91 30.91 -4.00
N THR A 141 -5.84 29.62 -3.65
CA THR A 141 -4.58 28.87 -3.63
C THR A 141 -4.43 28.13 -4.96
N TYR A 142 -3.44 28.52 -5.77
CA TYR A 142 -3.10 27.87 -7.04
C TYR A 142 -1.95 26.87 -6.86
N LYS A 143 -1.37 26.80 -5.65
CA LYS A 143 -0.22 25.94 -5.36
C LYS A 143 -0.66 24.49 -5.13
N VAL A 144 0.11 23.56 -5.65
CA VAL A 144 -0.04 22.14 -5.41
C VAL A 144 0.94 21.68 -4.32
N GLU A 145 0.61 20.58 -3.67
CA GLU A 145 1.45 19.92 -2.67
C GLU A 145 1.81 18.52 -3.14
N PRO A 146 3.01 18.02 -2.77
CA PRO A 146 3.37 16.64 -3.05
C PRO A 146 2.43 15.69 -2.30
N LEU A 147 2.26 14.48 -2.81
CA LEU A 147 1.50 13.44 -2.13
C LEU A 147 2.04 13.24 -0.70
N TYR A 148 3.34 13.12 -0.59
CA TYR A 148 4.07 12.99 0.67
C TYR A 148 5.45 13.62 0.55
N ASN A 149 6.08 13.84 1.67
CA ASN A 149 7.43 14.39 1.79
C ASN A 149 8.37 13.44 2.56
N GLN A 150 9.63 13.85 2.74
CA GLN A 150 10.63 13.05 3.44
C GLN A 150 10.25 12.68 4.88
N ASN A 151 9.53 13.56 5.60
CA ASN A 151 9.08 13.25 6.96
C ASN A 151 8.01 12.15 6.98
N ASP A 152 7.17 12.10 5.95
CA ASP A 152 6.15 11.05 5.78
C ASP A 152 6.82 9.70 5.51
N VAL A 153 7.88 9.67 4.68
CA VAL A 153 8.71 8.48 4.46
C VAL A 153 9.34 8.01 5.77
N ASN A 154 9.96 8.93 6.52
CA ASN A 154 10.60 8.58 7.80
C ASN A 154 9.59 8.02 8.82
N ARG A 155 8.35 8.48 8.81
CA ARG A 155 7.27 7.92 9.64
C ARG A 155 6.88 6.54 9.17
N ALA A 156 6.71 6.35 7.86
CA ALA A 156 6.37 5.07 7.27
C ALA A 156 7.42 4.00 7.57
N MET A 157 8.71 4.33 7.42
CA MET A 157 9.81 3.37 7.65
C MET A 157 9.87 2.83 9.09
N LYS A 158 9.27 3.53 10.07
CA LYS A 158 9.17 3.05 11.45
C LYS A 158 8.13 1.94 11.63
N LEU A 159 7.21 1.78 10.70
CA LEU A 159 6.14 0.78 10.74
C LEU A 159 6.53 -0.53 10.03
N PHE A 160 7.71 -0.58 9.40
CA PHE A 160 8.15 -1.78 8.68
C PHE A 160 8.63 -2.86 9.66
N VAL A 161 8.00 -4.03 9.56
CA VAL A 161 8.35 -5.26 10.28
C VAL A 161 8.80 -6.31 9.25
N THR A 162 9.95 -6.94 9.49
CA THR A 162 10.53 -7.82 8.48
C THR A 162 10.56 -9.28 8.90
N TYR A 163 10.26 -10.17 7.95
CA TYR A 163 10.36 -11.61 8.10
C TYR A 163 11.16 -12.23 6.96
N SER A 164 11.96 -13.24 7.28
CA SER A 164 12.72 -13.99 6.29
C SER A 164 11.82 -14.88 5.45
N PHE A 165 12.28 -15.24 4.23
CA PHE A 165 11.62 -16.23 3.38
C PHE A 165 11.40 -17.57 4.09
N ASP A 166 10.38 -18.28 3.63
CA ASP A 166 10.03 -19.65 4.00
C ASP A 166 9.77 -19.86 5.51
N ARG A 167 9.44 -18.76 6.18
CA ARG A 167 8.98 -18.77 7.57
C ARG A 167 7.52 -18.39 7.63
N ARG A 168 6.72 -19.32 8.14
CA ARG A 168 5.30 -19.12 8.44
C ARG A 168 5.18 -18.39 9.78
N PHE A 169 4.49 -17.27 9.82
CA PHE A 169 4.23 -16.53 11.05
C PHE A 169 2.76 -16.11 11.14
N ARG A 170 2.31 -15.95 12.39
CA ARG A 170 0.94 -15.57 12.68
C ARG A 170 0.80 -14.06 12.53
N LEU A 171 -0.02 -13.63 11.58
CA LEU A 171 -0.35 -12.22 11.35
C LEU A 171 -1.49 -11.81 12.31
N PHE A 172 -2.54 -12.63 12.36
CA PHE A 172 -3.66 -12.56 13.31
C PHE A 172 -3.98 -13.97 13.81
N ASP A 173 -4.91 -14.11 14.76
CA ASP A 173 -5.24 -15.42 15.31
C ASP A 173 -5.74 -16.40 14.25
N ASP A 174 -6.40 -15.88 13.23
CA ASP A 174 -6.98 -16.62 12.10
C ASP A 174 -6.18 -16.47 10.79
N VAL A 175 -5.07 -15.72 10.77
CA VAL A 175 -4.30 -15.45 9.55
C VAL A 175 -2.83 -15.78 9.74
N LEU A 176 -2.31 -16.63 8.87
CA LEU A 176 -0.87 -16.90 8.76
C LEU A 176 -0.33 -16.34 7.44
N LEU A 177 0.87 -15.77 7.50
CA LEU A 177 1.58 -15.23 6.35
C LEU A 177 2.91 -15.97 6.14
N THR A 178 3.21 -16.28 4.88
CA THR A 178 4.51 -16.81 4.46
C THR A 178 5.01 -16.04 3.26
N PHE A 179 6.25 -15.59 3.30
CA PHE A 179 6.96 -15.03 2.16
C PHE A 179 7.80 -16.11 1.49
N THR A 180 7.61 -16.32 0.19
CA THR A 180 8.44 -17.22 -0.63
C THR A 180 9.13 -16.40 -1.71
N ASN A 181 10.38 -16.69 -2.01
CA ASN A 181 11.14 -15.92 -3.01
C ASN A 181 10.46 -15.97 -4.38
N SER A 182 10.12 -14.82 -4.92
CA SER A 182 9.46 -14.70 -6.22
C SER A 182 10.43 -14.75 -7.42
N GLY A 183 11.73 -14.57 -7.18
CA GLY A 183 12.74 -14.45 -8.24
C GLY A 183 12.65 -13.16 -9.06
N HIS A 184 11.77 -12.22 -8.70
CA HIS A 184 11.50 -11.01 -9.47
C HIS A 184 12.55 -9.91 -9.25
N MET A 185 12.87 -9.63 -8.01
CA MET A 185 13.90 -8.67 -7.59
C MET A 185 14.42 -9.02 -6.20
N LEU A 186 15.47 -8.33 -5.75
CA LEU A 186 16.03 -8.52 -4.42
C LEU A 186 14.93 -8.31 -3.36
N GLY A 187 14.71 -9.31 -2.52
CA GLY A 187 13.69 -9.29 -1.47
C GLY A 187 12.25 -9.53 -1.96
N GLY A 188 12.03 -9.60 -3.27
CA GLY A 188 10.69 -9.82 -3.82
C GLY A 188 10.10 -11.16 -3.41
N ALA A 189 8.84 -11.14 -2.97
CA ALA A 189 8.14 -12.28 -2.40
C ALA A 189 6.80 -12.58 -3.08
N VAL A 190 6.48 -13.86 -3.16
CA VAL A 190 5.10 -14.34 -3.23
C VAL A 190 4.57 -14.32 -1.79
N CYS A 191 3.46 -13.63 -1.56
CA CYS A 191 2.80 -13.52 -0.26
C CYS A 191 1.70 -14.57 -0.16
N SER A 192 1.89 -15.61 0.62
CA SER A 192 0.87 -16.63 0.90
C SER A 192 0.15 -16.30 2.19
N LEU A 193 -1.15 -15.99 2.11
CA LEU A 193 -2.04 -15.79 3.25
C LEU A 193 -2.89 -17.04 3.43
N GLU A 194 -2.79 -17.69 4.58
CA GLU A 194 -3.64 -18.79 4.98
C GLU A 194 -4.63 -18.27 6.02
N ILE A 195 -5.90 -18.24 5.66
CA ILE A 195 -6.98 -17.70 6.50
C ILE A 195 -7.81 -18.87 7.01
N TYR A 196 -7.95 -18.97 8.33
CA TYR A 196 -8.70 -20.00 9.02
C TYR A 196 -10.00 -19.39 9.57
N GLU A 197 -11.08 -20.10 9.35
CA GLU A 197 -12.41 -19.74 9.85
C GLU A 197 -12.96 -20.83 10.78
#